data_37769f7232b04a342cc9b6780d1fd21f
#
_entry.id   37769f7232b04a342cc9b6780d1fd21f
#
_cell.length_a   1.000
_cell.length_b   1.000
_cell.length_c   1.000
_cell.angle_alpha   90.00
_cell.angle_beta   90.00
_cell.angle_gamma   90.00
#
_symmetry.space_group_name_H-M   'P 1'
#
loop_
_entity.id
_entity.type
_entity.pdbx_description
1 polymer ?
#
loop_
_entity_poly.entity_id
_entity_poly.type
_entity_poly.pdbx_seq_one_letter_code
_entity_poly.pdbx_strand_id
1 'polypeptide(L)'
;MDSFLSEAYLNMLATDLDGTLVGDDRACDELLEYLNMNYQRFGLTYITGRHFNSVMQLIAETALPRPDILVTDVGTVIHVLDRNSEKRSDAYSIDETWQKLMQKDWQPENIDEIGKQIAGLTRQQLPDNCRVSYYADSSLTANKFEDALVSANIKHTFVFSSGRDIDILPADGGKGQALRYIVRHYCQPQARILAAGDSGNDREMILSGFPAVIVGNARPELASIEESQLIYKATGKYAAGILEGWHHFYG
;
A
#
# COMPACT_ATOMS: atom_id res chain seq x y z
N MET A 1 26.13 -11.14 6.95
CA MET A 1 25.35 -11.21 5.69
C MET A 1 24.50 -12.50 5.62
N ASP A 2 25.02 -13.63 6.09
CA ASP A 2 24.32 -14.92 5.97
C ASP A 2 23.11 -15.13 6.92
N SER A 3 23.05 -14.47 8.09
CA SER A 3 21.92 -14.61 9.01
C SER A 3 20.64 -13.90 8.51
N PHE A 4 20.77 -12.81 7.79
CA PHE A 4 19.64 -12.06 7.23
C PHE A 4 18.90 -12.85 6.14
N LEU A 5 19.66 -13.53 5.24
CA LEU A 5 19.07 -14.35 4.17
C LEU A 5 18.36 -15.60 4.70
N SER A 6 18.70 -16.07 5.93
CA SER A 6 18.03 -17.22 6.52
C SER A 6 16.59 -16.90 6.99
N GLU A 7 16.29 -15.64 7.27
CA GLU A 7 14.98 -15.17 7.77
C GLU A 7 14.12 -14.49 6.68
N ALA A 8 14.71 -14.15 5.53
CA ALA A 8 14.02 -13.46 4.46
C ALA A 8 12.88 -14.31 3.84
N TYR A 9 11.79 -13.66 3.44
CA TYR A 9 10.60 -14.31 2.92
C TYR A 9 10.87 -14.96 1.54
N LEU A 10 10.29 -16.16 1.34
CA LEU A 10 10.28 -16.88 0.07
C LEU A 10 8.97 -16.65 -0.70
N ASN A 11 7.92 -16.30 -0.01
CA ASN A 11 6.60 -16.04 -0.55
C ASN A 11 6.02 -14.84 0.16
N MET A 12 5.42 -13.90 -0.55
CA MET A 12 4.83 -12.70 0.03
C MET A 12 3.55 -12.30 -0.68
N LEU A 13 2.51 -12.07 0.10
CA LEU A 13 1.34 -11.34 -0.33
C LEU A 13 1.47 -9.89 0.14
N ALA A 14 1.49 -8.95 -0.80
CA ALA A 14 1.45 -7.52 -0.55
C ALA A 14 0.09 -6.98 -1.00
N THR A 15 -0.81 -6.71 -0.07
CA THR A 15 -2.21 -6.38 -0.38
C THR A 15 -2.64 -5.06 0.22
N ASP A 16 -3.46 -4.30 -0.54
CA ASP A 16 -4.30 -3.29 0.08
C ASP A 16 -5.34 -3.94 1.00
N LEU A 17 -5.95 -3.16 1.87
CA LEU A 17 -6.95 -3.59 2.83
C LEU A 17 -8.38 -3.35 2.33
N ASP A 18 -8.78 -2.08 2.26
CA ASP A 18 -10.17 -1.67 2.05
C ASP A 18 -10.62 -1.91 0.60
N GLY A 19 -11.53 -2.85 0.40
CA GLY A 19 -11.98 -3.21 -0.95
C GLY A 19 -11.11 -4.25 -1.64
N THR A 20 -9.99 -4.64 -1.05
CA THR A 20 -9.07 -5.65 -1.60
C THR A 20 -9.03 -6.90 -0.73
N LEU A 21 -8.42 -6.87 0.45
CA LEU A 21 -8.42 -8.00 1.38
C LEU A 21 -9.71 -8.02 2.21
N VAL A 22 -10.19 -6.85 2.63
CA VAL A 22 -11.36 -6.66 3.48
C VAL A 22 -12.61 -6.46 2.63
N GLY A 23 -13.70 -7.15 3.00
CA GLY A 23 -15.00 -7.03 2.35
C GLY A 23 -15.77 -8.36 2.26
N ASP A 24 -15.07 -9.49 2.45
CA ASP A 24 -15.65 -10.83 2.58
C ASP A 24 -14.79 -11.64 3.56
N ASP A 25 -15.25 -11.76 4.80
CA ASP A 25 -14.49 -12.41 5.89
C ASP A 25 -14.22 -13.88 5.58
N ARG A 26 -15.19 -14.59 5.00
CA ARG A 26 -15.02 -16.00 4.64
C ARG A 26 -13.95 -16.18 3.57
N ALA A 27 -13.98 -15.37 2.52
CA ALA A 27 -12.98 -15.41 1.46
C ALA A 27 -11.57 -15.04 2.00
N CYS A 28 -11.51 -14.13 2.98
CA CYS A 28 -10.27 -13.77 3.64
C CYS A 28 -9.69 -14.96 4.43
N ASP A 29 -10.52 -15.65 5.22
CA ASP A 29 -10.10 -16.83 5.98
C ASP A 29 -9.61 -17.95 5.04
N GLU A 30 -10.37 -18.25 3.97
CA GLU A 30 -10.01 -19.26 2.96
C GLU A 30 -8.66 -18.93 2.29
N LEU A 31 -8.41 -17.69 1.91
CA LEU A 31 -7.14 -17.23 1.34
C LEU A 31 -5.98 -17.43 2.32
N LEU A 32 -6.12 -16.91 3.53
CA LEU A 32 -5.03 -16.92 4.52
C LEU A 32 -4.71 -18.34 4.99
N GLU A 33 -5.73 -19.18 5.18
CA GLU A 33 -5.55 -20.60 5.49
C GLU A 33 -4.79 -21.31 4.36
N TYR A 34 -5.22 -21.12 3.10
CA TYR A 34 -4.55 -21.70 1.94
C TYR A 34 -3.08 -21.30 1.86
N LEU A 35 -2.76 -20.01 2.01
CA LEU A 35 -1.40 -19.52 1.90
C LEU A 35 -0.50 -20.04 3.04
N ASN A 36 -1.00 -20.04 4.28
CA ASN A 36 -0.26 -20.54 5.43
C ASN A 36 -0.01 -22.07 5.40
N MET A 37 -0.95 -22.84 4.85
CA MET A 37 -0.80 -24.30 4.75
C MET A 37 0.14 -24.72 3.61
N ASN A 38 0.20 -23.98 2.52
CA ASN A 38 0.90 -24.40 1.30
C ASN A 38 2.28 -23.76 1.11
N TYR A 39 2.58 -22.66 1.81
CA TYR A 39 3.82 -21.93 1.57
C TYR A 39 4.62 -21.69 2.84
N GLN A 40 5.89 -22.16 2.82
CA GLN A 40 6.84 -21.90 3.90
C GLN A 40 7.42 -20.49 3.79
N ARG A 41 7.81 -19.87 4.91
CA ARG A 41 8.34 -18.50 4.97
C ARG A 41 7.45 -17.51 4.23
N PHE A 42 6.16 -17.67 4.43
CA PHE A 42 5.16 -16.76 3.88
C PHE A 42 5.16 -15.45 4.69
N GLY A 43 5.27 -14.32 3.99
CA GLY A 43 5.17 -12.99 4.54
C GLY A 43 3.84 -12.35 4.16
N LEU A 44 3.10 -11.88 5.15
CA LEU A 44 1.89 -11.09 4.94
C LEU A 44 2.24 -9.62 5.10
N THR A 45 1.99 -8.84 4.04
CA THR A 45 2.25 -7.39 4.03
C THR A 45 0.96 -6.65 3.69
N TYR A 46 0.54 -5.74 4.57
CA TYR A 46 -0.53 -4.78 4.25
C TYR A 46 0.07 -3.48 3.76
N ILE A 47 -0.44 -2.94 2.64
CA ILE A 47 -0.01 -1.67 2.05
C ILE A 47 -1.25 -0.79 1.85
N THR A 48 -1.54 0.10 2.80
CA THR A 48 -2.82 0.79 2.89
C THR A 48 -2.71 2.31 2.95
N GLY A 49 -3.80 2.99 2.59
CA GLY A 49 -3.98 4.41 2.82
C GLY A 49 -4.28 4.78 4.28
N ARG A 50 -4.63 3.79 5.12
CA ARG A 50 -4.90 4.02 6.55
C ARG A 50 -3.63 4.41 7.31
N HIS A 51 -3.77 5.18 8.38
CA HIS A 51 -2.69 5.39 9.35
C HIS A 51 -2.62 4.23 10.36
N PHE A 52 -1.49 4.07 11.03
CA PHE A 52 -1.19 2.93 11.90
C PHE A 52 -2.30 2.60 12.90
N ASN A 53 -2.77 3.58 13.69
CA ASN A 53 -3.80 3.34 14.69
C ASN A 53 -5.11 2.86 14.08
N SER A 54 -5.48 3.35 12.88
CA SER A 54 -6.68 2.90 12.17
C SER A 54 -6.57 1.44 11.72
N VAL A 55 -5.37 0.99 11.32
CA VAL A 55 -5.15 -0.43 10.98
C VAL A 55 -5.19 -1.28 12.23
N MET A 56 -4.55 -0.84 13.31
CA MET A 56 -4.55 -1.60 14.57
C MET A 56 -5.96 -1.73 15.17
N GLN A 57 -6.79 -0.69 15.02
CA GLN A 57 -8.19 -0.76 15.38
C GLN A 57 -8.96 -1.75 14.51
N LEU A 58 -8.78 -1.72 13.19
CA LEU A 58 -9.40 -2.68 12.27
C LEU A 58 -9.04 -4.13 12.64
N ILE A 59 -7.76 -4.42 12.90
CA ILE A 59 -7.28 -5.74 13.33
C ILE A 59 -7.91 -6.16 14.68
N ALA A 60 -8.11 -5.22 15.59
CA ALA A 60 -8.74 -5.50 16.89
C ALA A 60 -10.25 -5.77 16.80
N GLU A 61 -10.91 -5.17 15.79
CA GLU A 61 -12.36 -5.29 15.55
C GLU A 61 -12.74 -6.45 14.60
N THR A 62 -11.76 -7.04 13.93
CA THR A 62 -11.97 -8.10 12.92
C THR A 62 -11.11 -9.33 13.22
N ALA A 63 -11.28 -10.39 12.41
CA ALA A 63 -10.44 -11.58 12.46
C ALA A 63 -9.12 -11.45 11.65
N LEU A 64 -8.80 -10.27 11.14
CA LEU A 64 -7.59 -10.06 10.36
C LEU A 64 -6.33 -10.36 11.20
N PRO A 65 -5.39 -11.16 10.68
CA PRO A 65 -4.13 -11.40 11.34
C PRO A 65 -3.26 -10.13 11.32
N ARG A 66 -2.34 -10.06 12.28
CA ARG A 66 -1.29 -9.04 12.22
C ARG A 66 -0.35 -9.37 11.06
N PRO A 67 -0.07 -8.42 10.16
CA PRO A 67 0.89 -8.64 9.08
C PRO A 67 2.32 -8.65 9.63
N ASP A 68 3.23 -9.27 8.90
CA ASP A 68 4.67 -9.22 9.19
C ASP A 68 5.25 -7.83 8.91
N ILE A 69 4.73 -7.19 7.85
CA ILE A 69 5.08 -5.82 7.48
C ILE A 69 3.78 -5.04 7.25
N LEU A 70 3.69 -3.89 7.89
CA LEU A 70 2.56 -2.98 7.73
C LEU A 70 3.04 -1.67 7.14
N VAL A 71 2.58 -1.36 5.94
CA VAL A 71 2.82 -0.08 5.27
C VAL A 71 1.57 0.78 5.39
N THR A 72 1.72 1.94 6.00
CA THR A 72 0.63 2.89 6.24
C THR A 72 0.83 4.19 5.48
N ASP A 73 -0.18 5.07 5.59
CA ASP A 73 -0.11 6.43 5.06
C ASP A 73 0.28 6.48 3.57
N VAL A 74 -0.39 5.63 2.77
CA VAL A 74 -0.20 5.52 1.31
C VAL A 74 1.24 5.15 0.92
N GLY A 75 1.98 4.45 1.78
CA GLY A 75 3.33 3.99 1.47
C GLY A 75 4.45 4.82 2.11
N THR A 76 4.14 5.80 2.96
CA THR A 76 5.19 6.64 3.56
C THR A 76 5.77 6.09 4.84
N VAL A 77 5.10 5.18 5.55
CA VAL A 77 5.61 4.58 6.78
C VAL A 77 5.61 3.06 6.67
N ILE A 78 6.75 2.44 6.95
CA ILE A 78 6.91 0.98 7.01
C ILE A 78 7.11 0.57 8.46
N HIS A 79 6.26 -0.32 8.95
CA HIS A 79 6.33 -0.93 10.26
C HIS A 79 6.64 -2.42 10.10
N VAL A 80 7.63 -2.91 10.83
CA VAL A 80 8.07 -4.31 10.81
C VAL A 80 7.72 -4.97 12.13
N LEU A 81 7.07 -6.12 12.08
CA LEU A 81 6.69 -6.88 13.26
C LEU A 81 7.91 -7.51 13.92
N ASP A 82 8.16 -7.17 15.18
CA ASP A 82 9.10 -7.91 16.02
C ASP A 82 8.40 -9.14 16.62
N ARG A 83 8.66 -10.29 16.02
CA ARG A 83 8.11 -11.58 16.46
C ARG A 83 8.61 -12.03 17.85
N ASN A 84 9.70 -11.43 18.35
CA ASN A 84 10.28 -11.74 19.64
C ASN A 84 9.79 -10.81 20.76
N SER A 85 8.98 -9.80 20.42
CA SER A 85 8.44 -8.88 21.42
C SER A 85 7.44 -9.59 22.35
N GLU A 86 7.73 -9.59 23.66
CA GLU A 86 6.82 -10.13 24.68
C GLU A 86 5.54 -9.28 24.83
N LYS A 87 5.57 -8.01 24.41
CA LYS A 87 4.44 -7.09 24.47
C LYS A 87 3.75 -7.00 23.12
N ARG A 88 2.57 -7.61 23.01
CA ARG A 88 1.76 -7.58 21.78
C ARG A 88 1.39 -6.17 21.30
N SER A 89 1.31 -5.17 22.19
CA SER A 89 0.97 -3.78 21.84
C SER A 89 2.10 -3.04 21.13
N ASP A 90 3.37 -3.38 21.45
CA ASP A 90 4.56 -2.64 21.00
C ASP A 90 5.39 -3.48 20.01
N ALA A 91 4.74 -4.44 19.33
CA ALA A 91 5.43 -5.41 18.48
C ALA A 91 5.90 -4.85 17.12
N TYR A 92 5.57 -3.62 16.76
CA TYR A 92 6.01 -3.01 15.51
C TYR A 92 7.10 -1.97 15.75
N SER A 93 8.17 -2.06 14.98
CA SER A 93 9.18 -1.01 14.85
C SER A 93 9.09 -0.33 13.49
N ILE A 94 9.38 0.96 13.44
CA ILE A 94 9.44 1.70 12.17
C ILE A 94 10.78 1.39 11.49
N ASP A 95 10.74 1.17 10.17
CA ASP A 95 11.94 1.11 9.35
C ASP A 95 12.57 2.52 9.25
N GLU A 96 13.62 2.74 10.04
CA GLU A 96 14.28 4.04 10.12
C GLU A 96 14.95 4.47 8.79
N THR A 97 15.39 3.51 7.97
CA THR A 97 16.02 3.80 6.68
C THR A 97 14.99 4.35 5.72
N TRP A 98 13.81 3.71 5.65
CA TRP A 98 12.68 4.21 4.87
C TRP A 98 12.19 5.57 5.39
N GLN A 99 12.06 5.72 6.70
CA GLN A 99 11.62 6.98 7.30
C GLN A 99 12.55 8.14 6.96
N LYS A 100 13.88 7.94 7.03
CA LYS A 100 14.87 8.96 6.63
C LYS A 100 14.75 9.32 5.14
N LEU A 101 14.45 8.34 4.27
CA LEU A 101 14.22 8.58 2.85
C LEU A 101 12.98 9.46 2.64
N MET A 102 11.88 9.16 3.34
CA MET A 102 10.63 9.93 3.23
C MET A 102 10.76 11.36 3.76
N GLN A 103 11.57 11.58 4.79
CA GLN A 103 11.81 12.93 5.34
C GLN A 103 12.74 13.77 4.49
N LYS A 104 13.50 13.15 3.59
CA LYS A 104 14.46 13.87 2.75
C LYS A 104 13.75 14.82 1.78
N ASP A 105 14.12 16.09 1.84
CA ASP A 105 13.57 17.15 0.97
C ASP A 105 12.03 17.32 1.05
N TRP A 106 11.38 16.75 2.08
CA TRP A 106 9.95 16.88 2.28
C TRP A 106 9.55 18.29 2.74
N GLN A 107 8.54 18.88 2.12
CA GLN A 107 8.16 20.29 2.29
C GLN A 107 6.65 20.45 2.54
N PRO A 108 6.09 19.87 3.63
CA PRO A 108 4.64 19.86 3.87
C PRO A 108 4.04 21.27 4.02
N GLU A 109 4.77 22.22 4.64
CA GLU A 109 4.30 23.60 4.83
C GLU A 109 4.12 24.31 3.47
N ASN A 110 5.06 24.15 2.54
CA ASN A 110 4.98 24.74 1.21
C ASN A 110 3.81 24.14 0.39
N ILE A 111 3.57 22.83 0.55
CA ILE A 111 2.44 22.14 -0.08
C ILE A 111 1.12 22.69 0.46
N ASP A 112 1.02 22.86 1.78
CA ASP A 112 -0.18 23.41 2.44
C ASP A 112 -0.42 24.88 2.05
N GLU A 113 0.63 25.69 1.90
CA GLU A 113 0.50 27.08 1.45
C GLU A 113 -0.04 27.17 0.01
N ILE A 114 0.43 26.30 -0.88
CA ILE A 114 -0.08 26.21 -2.24
C ILE A 114 -1.53 25.73 -2.23
N GLY A 115 -1.83 24.66 -1.48
CA GLY A 115 -3.17 24.10 -1.38
C GLY A 115 -4.23 25.09 -0.89
N LYS A 116 -3.89 25.98 0.06
CA LYS A 116 -4.77 27.06 0.54
C LYS A 116 -5.18 28.05 -0.54
N GLN A 117 -4.40 28.18 -1.63
CA GLN A 117 -4.68 29.11 -2.72
C GLN A 117 -5.58 28.49 -3.81
N ILE A 118 -5.83 27.19 -3.77
CA ILE A 118 -6.62 26.47 -4.76
C ILE A 118 -8.06 26.32 -4.26
N ALA A 119 -8.99 27.03 -4.91
CA ALA A 119 -10.41 26.89 -4.60
C ALA A 119 -10.91 25.48 -4.95
N GLY A 120 -11.76 24.90 -4.09
CA GLY A 120 -12.28 23.53 -4.27
C GLY A 120 -11.47 22.44 -3.57
N LEU A 121 -10.33 22.78 -2.91
CA LEU A 121 -9.61 21.88 -2.04
C LEU A 121 -10.07 22.02 -0.58
N THR A 122 -10.16 20.88 0.11
CA THR A 122 -10.39 20.82 1.56
C THR A 122 -9.31 19.96 2.20
N ARG A 123 -8.51 20.54 3.11
CA ARG A 123 -7.44 19.82 3.82
C ARG A 123 -8.01 18.71 4.70
N GLN A 124 -7.47 17.50 4.60
CA GLN A 124 -7.81 16.40 5.50
C GLN A 124 -6.99 16.53 6.80
N GLN A 125 -7.63 16.31 7.95
CA GLN A 125 -6.98 16.31 9.26
C GLN A 125 -6.49 14.88 9.56
N LEU A 126 -5.29 14.56 9.11
CA LEU A 126 -4.65 13.25 9.30
C LEU A 126 -3.35 13.43 10.09
N PRO A 127 -2.83 12.35 10.73
CA PRO A 127 -1.48 12.39 11.33
C PRO A 127 -0.45 12.81 10.31
N ASP A 128 0.54 13.60 10.75
CA ASP A 128 1.65 14.05 9.90
C ASP A 128 2.73 12.96 9.80
N ASN A 129 2.59 12.12 8.78
CA ASN A 129 3.48 10.99 8.49
C ASN A 129 4.07 11.09 7.07
N CYS A 130 4.69 12.23 6.73
CA CYS A 130 5.18 12.51 5.40
C CYS A 130 4.08 12.39 4.33
N ARG A 131 2.87 12.84 4.65
CA ARG A 131 1.72 12.88 3.76
C ARG A 131 0.91 14.14 3.98
N VAL A 132 0.55 14.81 2.90
CA VAL A 132 -0.38 15.96 2.90
C VAL A 132 -1.59 15.60 2.07
N SER A 133 -2.78 15.54 2.67
CA SER A 133 -3.98 15.02 2.01
C SER A 133 -5.08 16.08 1.91
N TYR A 134 -5.78 16.07 0.77
CA TYR A 134 -6.90 16.95 0.47
C TYR A 134 -8.08 16.17 -0.12
N TYR A 135 -9.27 16.73 0.03
CA TYR A 135 -10.39 16.44 -0.85
C TYR A 135 -10.44 17.48 -1.96
N ALA A 136 -10.61 17.05 -3.21
CA ALA A 136 -10.92 17.92 -4.33
C ALA A 136 -12.40 17.80 -4.70
N ASP A 137 -13.03 18.90 -5.09
CA ASP A 137 -14.41 18.92 -5.59
C ASP A 137 -14.53 18.37 -7.03
N SER A 138 -13.42 18.31 -7.76
CA SER A 138 -13.36 17.82 -9.13
C SER A 138 -11.94 17.38 -9.52
N SER A 139 -11.82 16.55 -10.58
CA SER A 139 -10.53 16.21 -11.18
C SER A 139 -9.81 17.45 -11.74
N LEU A 140 -10.55 18.46 -12.22
CA LEU A 140 -9.96 19.72 -12.68
C LEU A 140 -9.26 20.45 -11.53
N THR A 141 -9.84 20.45 -10.33
CA THR A 141 -9.22 21.03 -9.13
C THR A 141 -7.98 20.26 -8.73
N ALA A 142 -8.03 18.91 -8.79
CA ALA A 142 -6.88 18.07 -8.52
C ALA A 142 -5.71 18.38 -9.49
N ASN A 143 -5.99 18.46 -10.80
CA ASN A 143 -4.99 18.80 -11.82
C ASN A 143 -4.38 20.19 -11.60
N LYS A 144 -5.20 21.19 -11.27
CA LYS A 144 -4.69 22.55 -10.95
C LYS A 144 -3.75 22.55 -9.75
N PHE A 145 -4.03 21.70 -8.75
CA PHE A 145 -3.15 21.60 -7.60
C PHE A 145 -1.83 20.94 -7.97
N GLU A 146 -1.85 19.85 -8.72
CA GLU A 146 -0.65 19.20 -9.22
C GLU A 146 0.21 20.16 -10.07
N ASP A 147 -0.40 20.88 -11.02
CA ASP A 147 0.27 21.87 -11.85
C ASP A 147 0.93 22.99 -11.00
N ALA A 148 0.26 23.43 -9.93
CA ALA A 148 0.79 24.45 -9.04
C ALA A 148 2.01 23.93 -8.25
N LEU A 149 1.98 22.68 -7.77
CA LEU A 149 3.11 22.04 -7.09
C LEU A 149 4.31 21.88 -8.03
N VAL A 150 4.06 21.44 -9.27
CA VAL A 150 5.09 21.31 -10.32
C VAL A 150 5.69 22.69 -10.65
N SER A 151 4.84 23.72 -10.81
CA SER A 151 5.29 25.09 -11.09
C SER A 151 6.12 25.69 -9.96
N ALA A 152 5.86 25.32 -8.72
CA ALA A 152 6.64 25.67 -7.55
C ALA A 152 7.91 24.81 -7.36
N ASN A 153 8.19 23.89 -8.29
CA ASN A 153 9.34 22.99 -8.26
C ASN A 153 9.39 22.11 -6.99
N ILE A 154 8.23 21.76 -6.44
CA ILE A 154 8.12 20.82 -5.31
C ILE A 154 8.25 19.39 -5.86
N LYS A 155 9.27 18.68 -5.37
CA LYS A 155 9.42 17.25 -5.69
C LYS A 155 8.43 16.44 -4.87
N HIS A 156 7.51 15.74 -5.54
CA HIS A 156 6.46 14.97 -4.88
C HIS A 156 5.96 13.82 -5.75
N THR A 157 5.31 12.87 -5.12
CA THR A 157 4.40 11.90 -5.76
C THR A 157 2.97 12.37 -5.51
N PHE A 158 2.19 12.48 -6.58
CA PHE A 158 0.78 12.89 -6.55
C PHE A 158 -0.12 11.68 -6.73
N VAL A 159 -0.97 11.39 -5.77
CA VAL A 159 -1.94 10.29 -5.83
C VAL A 159 -3.33 10.87 -5.81
N PHE A 160 -4.10 10.66 -6.90
CA PHE A 160 -5.51 11.02 -6.98
C PHE A 160 -6.35 9.76 -7.10
N SER A 161 -7.26 9.54 -6.19
CA SER A 161 -8.07 8.34 -6.13
C SER A 161 -9.53 8.64 -5.79
N SER A 162 -10.43 7.70 -6.14
CA SER A 162 -11.86 7.79 -5.83
C SER A 162 -12.54 9.04 -6.39
N GLY A 163 -11.93 9.70 -7.38
CA GLY A 163 -12.43 10.94 -7.99
C GLY A 163 -12.45 12.14 -7.05
N ARG A 164 -11.86 12.06 -5.86
CA ARG A 164 -11.94 13.09 -4.80
C ARG A 164 -10.69 13.18 -3.92
N ASP A 165 -10.09 12.05 -3.60
CA ASP A 165 -9.02 11.99 -2.60
C ASP A 165 -7.67 12.28 -3.25
N ILE A 166 -6.94 13.25 -2.69
CA ILE A 166 -5.57 13.61 -3.10
C ILE A 166 -4.63 13.32 -1.94
N ASP A 167 -3.57 12.59 -2.20
CA ASP A 167 -2.44 12.43 -1.30
C ASP A 167 -1.16 12.94 -1.99
N ILE A 168 -0.49 13.90 -1.36
CA ILE A 168 0.83 14.37 -1.74
C ILE A 168 1.84 13.69 -0.84
N LEU A 169 2.80 13.01 -1.43
CA LEU A 169 3.82 12.21 -0.76
C LEU A 169 5.22 12.71 -1.17
N PRO A 170 6.28 12.37 -0.42
CA PRO A 170 7.66 12.54 -0.89
C PRO A 170 7.86 11.91 -2.28
N ALA A 171 8.79 12.42 -3.06
CA ALA A 171 9.03 11.98 -4.45
C ALA A 171 9.33 10.47 -4.58
N ASP A 172 9.97 9.89 -3.56
CA ASP A 172 10.27 8.46 -3.48
C ASP A 172 9.23 7.67 -2.66
N GLY A 173 8.09 8.31 -2.28
CA GLY A 173 7.00 7.70 -1.54
C GLY A 173 5.95 7.07 -2.45
N GLY A 174 5.06 6.27 -1.86
CA GLY A 174 3.95 5.61 -2.54
C GLY A 174 3.93 4.10 -2.34
N LYS A 175 2.76 3.48 -2.55
CA LYS A 175 2.56 2.04 -2.32
C LYS A 175 3.51 1.18 -3.16
N GLY A 176 3.76 1.55 -4.41
CA GLY A 176 4.64 0.81 -5.30
C GLY A 176 6.12 0.94 -4.92
N GLN A 177 6.57 2.13 -4.49
CA GLN A 177 7.94 2.34 -4.02
C GLN A 177 8.18 1.56 -2.71
N ALA A 178 7.22 1.61 -1.78
CA ALA A 178 7.27 0.83 -0.55
C ALA A 178 7.35 -0.67 -0.84
N LEU A 179 6.56 -1.20 -1.78
CA LEU A 179 6.63 -2.60 -2.19
C LEU A 179 8.02 -2.95 -2.75
N ARG A 180 8.56 -2.15 -3.67
CA ARG A 180 9.91 -2.39 -4.22
C ARG A 180 10.99 -2.38 -3.14
N TYR A 181 10.88 -1.45 -2.19
CA TYR A 181 11.78 -1.40 -1.04
C TYR A 181 11.68 -2.66 -0.17
N ILE A 182 10.47 -3.08 0.18
CA ILE A 182 10.22 -4.28 1.00
C ILE A 182 10.76 -5.53 0.32
N VAL A 183 10.46 -5.74 -0.95
CA VAL A 183 10.95 -6.91 -1.68
C VAL A 183 12.47 -6.95 -1.69
N ARG A 184 13.12 -5.81 -1.90
CA ARG A 184 14.59 -5.73 -1.93
C ARG A 184 15.24 -6.02 -0.57
N HIS A 185 14.59 -5.64 0.54
CA HIS A 185 15.21 -5.68 1.87
C HIS A 185 14.75 -6.86 2.74
N TYR A 186 13.56 -7.42 2.46
CA TYR A 186 12.94 -8.44 3.31
C TYR A 186 12.65 -9.77 2.60
N CYS A 187 12.78 -9.83 1.26
CA CYS A 187 12.54 -11.05 0.49
C CYS A 187 13.83 -11.63 -0.08
N GLN A 188 13.81 -12.93 -0.33
CA GLN A 188 14.88 -13.58 -1.11
C GLN A 188 14.78 -13.20 -2.59
N PRO A 189 15.89 -13.22 -3.35
CA PRO A 189 15.88 -12.82 -4.77
C PRO A 189 14.90 -13.62 -5.64
N GLN A 190 14.62 -14.88 -5.28
CA GLN A 190 13.69 -15.79 -5.96
C GLN A 190 12.30 -15.84 -5.34
N ALA A 191 11.98 -14.92 -4.44
CA ALA A 191 10.70 -14.93 -3.74
C ALA A 191 9.52 -14.77 -4.72
N ARG A 192 8.44 -15.49 -4.44
CA ARG A 192 7.16 -15.31 -5.11
C ARG A 192 6.42 -14.16 -4.46
N ILE A 193 6.17 -13.11 -5.22
CA ILE A 193 5.51 -11.90 -4.74
C ILE A 193 4.19 -11.75 -5.49
N LEU A 194 3.09 -11.54 -4.78
CA LEU A 194 1.82 -11.12 -5.35
C LEU A 194 1.42 -9.79 -4.75
N ALA A 195 1.24 -8.77 -5.59
CA ALA A 195 0.60 -7.52 -5.22
C ALA A 195 -0.91 -7.59 -5.48
N ALA A 196 -1.74 -6.96 -4.63
CA ALA A 196 -3.19 -6.94 -4.83
C ALA A 196 -3.79 -5.58 -4.48
N GLY A 197 -4.73 -5.09 -5.31
CA GLY A 197 -5.35 -3.80 -5.15
C GLY A 197 -6.70 -3.68 -5.86
N ASP A 198 -7.47 -2.62 -5.50
CA ASP A 198 -8.80 -2.34 -6.06
C ASP A 198 -8.98 -0.91 -6.56
N SER A 199 -8.16 0.06 -6.14
CA SER A 199 -8.42 1.47 -6.39
C SER A 199 -7.22 2.24 -6.93
N GLY A 200 -7.42 3.53 -7.29
CA GLY A 200 -6.40 4.36 -7.95
C GLY A 200 -5.10 4.50 -7.16
N ASN A 201 -5.15 4.48 -5.82
CA ASN A 201 -3.95 4.57 -4.99
C ASN A 201 -3.08 3.29 -5.03
N ASP A 202 -3.60 2.17 -5.59
CA ASP A 202 -2.86 0.92 -5.80
C ASP A 202 -2.17 0.87 -7.16
N ARG A 203 -2.47 1.82 -8.06
CA ARG A 203 -1.97 1.81 -9.44
C ARG A 203 -0.46 1.60 -9.51
N GLU A 204 0.30 2.33 -8.72
CA GLU A 204 1.75 2.23 -8.69
C GLU A 204 2.22 0.86 -8.17
N MET A 205 1.50 0.29 -7.20
CA MET A 205 1.77 -1.04 -6.66
C MET A 205 1.49 -2.14 -7.70
N ILE A 206 0.38 -2.06 -8.42
CA ILE A 206 0.04 -3.00 -9.51
C ILE A 206 1.06 -2.91 -10.66
N LEU A 207 1.57 -1.72 -10.95
CA LEU A 207 2.56 -1.48 -12.00
C LEU A 207 4.02 -1.59 -11.49
N SER A 208 4.25 -2.15 -10.31
CA SER A 208 5.58 -2.20 -9.66
C SER A 208 6.61 -3.10 -10.35
N GLY A 209 6.18 -3.96 -11.29
CA GLY A 209 7.03 -4.93 -11.98
C GLY A 209 7.02 -6.31 -11.31
N PHE A 210 6.20 -6.53 -10.30
CA PHE A 210 5.92 -7.84 -9.71
C PHE A 210 4.58 -8.38 -10.20
N PRO A 211 4.35 -9.71 -10.15
CA PRO A 211 3.02 -10.29 -10.33
C PRO A 211 1.98 -9.57 -9.48
N ALA A 212 0.89 -9.17 -10.11
CA ALA A 212 -0.15 -8.38 -9.48
C ALA A 212 -1.55 -8.81 -9.89
N VAL A 213 -2.50 -8.73 -8.97
CA VAL A 213 -3.91 -9.00 -9.22
C VAL A 213 -4.76 -7.76 -8.94
N ILE A 214 -5.63 -7.45 -9.89
CA ILE A 214 -6.71 -6.48 -9.75
C ILE A 214 -7.96 -7.28 -9.41
N VAL A 215 -8.52 -7.06 -8.21
CA VAL A 215 -9.69 -7.82 -7.76
C VAL A 215 -10.96 -7.46 -8.52
N GLY A 216 -11.94 -8.37 -8.61
CA GLY A 216 -13.13 -8.24 -9.46
C GLY A 216 -14.10 -7.12 -9.08
N ASN A 217 -13.94 -6.51 -7.90
CA ASN A 217 -14.68 -5.32 -7.46
C ASN A 217 -13.88 -4.02 -7.62
N ALA A 218 -12.76 -4.04 -8.34
CA ALA A 218 -11.91 -2.87 -8.51
C ALA A 218 -12.64 -1.69 -9.14
N ARG A 219 -12.26 -0.49 -8.72
CA ARG A 219 -12.77 0.78 -9.24
C ARG A 219 -12.33 0.99 -10.69
N PRO A 220 -13.10 1.77 -11.50
CA PRO A 220 -12.83 1.96 -12.92
C PRO A 220 -11.39 2.43 -13.23
N GLU A 221 -10.82 3.27 -12.40
CA GLU A 221 -9.46 3.80 -12.60
C GLU A 221 -8.38 2.71 -12.53
N LEU A 222 -8.56 1.67 -11.71
CA LEU A 222 -7.65 0.54 -11.67
C LEU A 222 -8.07 -0.55 -12.65
N ALA A 223 -9.37 -0.82 -12.78
CA ALA A 223 -9.92 -1.80 -13.72
C ALA A 223 -9.61 -1.48 -15.19
N SER A 224 -9.28 -0.21 -15.52
CA SER A 224 -8.86 0.21 -16.86
C SER A 224 -7.44 -0.24 -17.25
N ILE A 225 -6.62 -0.70 -16.29
CA ILE A 225 -5.29 -1.23 -16.60
C ILE A 225 -5.47 -2.53 -17.40
N GLU A 226 -4.71 -2.67 -18.49
CA GLU A 226 -4.75 -3.88 -19.31
C GLU A 226 -4.03 -5.05 -18.63
N GLU A 227 -4.52 -6.26 -18.88
CA GLU A 227 -3.85 -7.49 -18.47
C GLU A 227 -2.49 -7.63 -19.19
N SER A 228 -1.55 -8.27 -18.51
CA SER A 228 -0.23 -8.56 -19.06
C SER A 228 0.34 -9.83 -18.43
N GLN A 229 1.56 -10.20 -18.78
CA GLN A 229 2.24 -11.33 -18.14
C GLN A 229 2.41 -11.17 -16.62
N LEU A 230 2.35 -9.95 -16.12
CA LEU A 230 2.50 -9.64 -14.68
C LEU A 230 1.21 -9.10 -14.06
N ILE A 231 0.15 -8.87 -14.81
CA ILE A 231 -1.08 -8.28 -14.29
C ILE A 231 -2.27 -9.15 -14.68
N TYR A 232 -2.92 -9.70 -13.68
CA TYR A 232 -4.12 -10.52 -13.80
C TYR A 232 -5.34 -9.77 -13.28
N LYS A 233 -6.45 -9.82 -14.02
CA LYS A 233 -7.76 -9.30 -13.58
C LYS A 233 -8.63 -10.46 -13.10
N ALA A 234 -8.80 -10.53 -11.80
CA ALA A 234 -9.62 -11.56 -11.20
C ALA A 234 -11.12 -11.32 -11.46
N THR A 235 -11.87 -12.39 -11.57
CA THR A 235 -13.34 -12.35 -11.53
C THR A 235 -13.84 -12.33 -10.07
N GLY A 236 -13.12 -12.98 -9.19
CA GLY A 236 -13.36 -13.00 -7.75
C GLY A 236 -13.19 -11.61 -7.14
N LYS A 237 -14.07 -11.29 -6.19
CA LYS A 237 -14.04 -10.03 -5.45
C LYS A 237 -13.23 -10.20 -4.16
N TYR A 238 -12.63 -9.11 -3.67
CA TYR A 238 -11.92 -9.10 -2.41
C TYR A 238 -10.86 -10.22 -2.34
N ALA A 239 -10.73 -10.86 -1.19
CA ALA A 239 -9.77 -11.94 -0.95
C ALA A 239 -9.95 -13.14 -1.89
N ALA A 240 -11.17 -13.43 -2.38
CA ALA A 240 -11.38 -14.46 -3.40
C ALA A 240 -10.65 -14.14 -4.72
N GLY A 241 -10.62 -12.85 -5.12
CA GLY A 241 -9.85 -12.41 -6.28
C GLY A 241 -8.33 -12.51 -6.05
N ILE A 242 -7.88 -12.27 -4.82
CA ILE A 242 -6.46 -12.46 -4.47
C ILE A 242 -6.07 -13.94 -4.60
N LEU A 243 -6.89 -14.86 -4.09
CA LEU A 243 -6.66 -16.30 -4.20
C LEU A 243 -6.64 -16.76 -5.66
N GLU A 244 -7.56 -16.26 -6.48
CA GLU A 244 -7.60 -16.52 -7.93
C GLU A 244 -6.29 -16.03 -8.59
N GLY A 245 -5.81 -14.83 -8.27
CA GLY A 245 -4.54 -14.31 -8.76
C GLY A 245 -3.32 -15.11 -8.28
N TRP A 246 -3.33 -15.56 -7.03
CA TRP A 246 -2.27 -16.42 -6.51
C TRP A 246 -2.18 -17.75 -7.28
N HIS A 247 -3.34 -18.38 -7.53
CA HIS A 247 -3.39 -19.60 -8.35
C HIS A 247 -2.96 -19.36 -9.79
N HIS A 248 -3.29 -18.22 -10.38
CA HIS A 248 -2.88 -17.86 -11.74
C HIS A 248 -1.37 -17.82 -11.90
N PHE A 249 -0.65 -17.28 -10.92
CA PHE A 249 0.81 -17.10 -11.02
C PHE A 249 1.61 -18.25 -10.41
N TYR A 250 1.09 -18.95 -9.40
CA TYR A 250 1.87 -19.87 -8.55
C TYR A 250 1.20 -21.21 -8.27
N GLY A 251 -0.02 -21.43 -8.78
CA GLY A 251 -0.79 -22.68 -8.63
C GLY A 251 -0.41 -23.79 -9.61
#